data_73047f100dde191a18839bc9e86bcc24
#
_entry.id   73047f100dde191a18839bc9e86bcc24
#
_cell.length_a   1.000
_cell.length_b   1.000
_cell.length_c   1.000
_cell.angle_alpha   90.00
_cell.angle_beta   90.00
_cell.angle_gamma   90.00
#
_symmetry.space_group_name_H-M   'P 1'
#
loop_
_entity.id
_entity.type
_entity.pdbx_description
1 polymer ?
#
loop_
_entity_poly.entity_id
_entity_poly.type
_entity_poly.pdbx_seq_one_letter_code
_entity_poly.pdbx_strand_id
1 'polypeptide(L)'
;MLVEFDLIQKAQKGDASAFNEIVSAYRRRIMGTISHVIGRPEDVEDVAQEVFIRLYFSLGQLRTAEVFEPWLYRLTVNASYDYLRKSRRRIESRMADLSEQQVMMADAVAGSRAQHDDSEKRRVRDTVQELLSTVSEEDRILLTLKEVEGLSLKELEKIYDVNENALKVRLFRARQRVLKKMKEVTGPSSFNAKDEEAS
;
A
#
# COMPACT_ATOMS: atom_id res chain seq x y z
N MET A 1 19.00 2.18 -8.00
CA MET A 1 19.10 2.64 -6.61
C MET A 1 19.39 4.13 -6.63
N LEU A 2 18.71 4.94 -5.81
CA LEU A 2 18.86 6.41 -5.80
C LEU A 2 20.07 6.89 -5.00
N VAL A 3 20.64 6.04 -4.16
CA VAL A 3 21.81 6.34 -3.33
C VAL A 3 22.84 5.21 -3.43
N GLU A 4 24.12 5.54 -3.23
CA GLU A 4 25.19 4.57 -3.22
C GLU A 4 25.23 3.76 -1.92
N PHE A 5 25.80 2.56 -1.98
CA PHE A 5 25.88 1.67 -0.81
C PHE A 5 26.72 2.25 0.34
N ASP A 6 27.78 2.96 0.00
CA ASP A 6 28.62 3.63 0.99
C ASP A 6 27.82 4.59 1.88
N LEU A 7 26.84 5.31 1.29
CA LEU A 7 25.94 6.18 2.05
C LEU A 7 25.06 5.40 3.03
N ILE A 8 24.56 4.22 2.60
CA ILE A 8 23.77 3.35 3.48
C ILE A 8 24.65 2.84 4.63
N GLN A 9 25.88 2.44 4.36
CA GLN A 9 26.81 1.98 5.41
C GLN A 9 27.16 3.08 6.42
N LYS A 10 27.34 4.32 5.98
CA LYS A 10 27.56 5.46 6.87
C LYS A 10 26.36 5.69 7.78
N ALA A 11 25.16 5.67 7.22
CA ALA A 11 23.92 5.79 7.99
C ALA A 11 23.75 4.64 8.99
N GLN A 12 24.11 3.40 8.63
CA GLN A 12 24.11 2.24 9.54
C GLN A 12 25.07 2.42 10.73
N LYS A 13 26.16 3.16 10.55
CA LYS A 13 27.12 3.50 11.60
C LYS A 13 26.72 4.70 12.45
N GLY A 14 25.51 5.25 12.20
CA GLY A 14 24.95 6.37 12.98
C GLY A 14 25.27 7.74 12.41
N ASP A 15 25.76 7.85 11.17
CA ASP A 15 25.94 9.14 10.50
C ASP A 15 24.57 9.75 10.15
N ALA A 16 24.18 10.78 10.91
CA ALA A 16 22.92 11.48 10.73
C ALA A 16 22.83 12.22 9.39
N SER A 17 23.96 12.72 8.84
CA SER A 17 23.98 13.40 7.55
C SER A 17 23.70 12.41 6.43
N ALA A 18 24.33 11.24 6.46
CA ALA A 18 24.11 10.17 5.52
C ALA A 18 22.64 9.67 5.57
N PHE A 19 22.06 9.54 6.77
CA PHE A 19 20.66 9.17 6.92
C PHE A 19 19.71 10.24 6.31
N ASN A 20 19.95 11.52 6.59
CA ASN A 20 19.15 12.62 6.03
C ASN A 20 19.23 12.67 4.50
N GLU A 21 20.37 12.34 3.91
CA GLU A 21 20.52 12.24 2.46
C GLU A 21 19.69 11.09 1.89
N ILE A 22 19.66 9.92 2.53
CA ILE A 22 18.79 8.80 2.18
C ILE A 22 17.32 9.23 2.25
N VAL A 23 16.90 9.87 3.34
CA VAL A 23 15.53 10.38 3.51
C VAL A 23 15.17 11.32 2.38
N SER A 24 16.03 12.27 2.06
CA SER A 24 15.81 13.27 1.00
C SER A 24 15.67 12.61 -0.37
N ALA A 25 16.52 11.64 -0.69
CA ALA A 25 16.50 10.92 -1.95
C ALA A 25 15.22 10.11 -2.17
N TYR A 26 14.70 9.48 -1.11
CA TYR A 26 13.56 8.57 -1.22
C TYR A 26 12.20 9.18 -0.81
N ARG A 27 12.18 10.36 -0.16
CA ARG A 27 10.97 10.99 0.37
C ARG A 27 9.84 11.04 -0.67
N ARG A 28 10.12 11.61 -1.84
CA ARG A 28 9.10 11.78 -2.89
C ARG A 28 8.48 10.44 -3.32
N ARG A 29 9.31 9.43 -3.46
CA ARG A 29 8.88 8.10 -3.91
C ARG A 29 8.09 7.37 -2.82
N ILE A 30 8.55 7.44 -1.57
CA ILE A 30 7.82 6.90 -0.41
C ILE A 30 6.45 7.56 -0.27
N MET A 31 6.37 8.88 -0.33
CA MET A 31 5.10 9.61 -0.25
C MET A 31 4.15 9.23 -1.40
N GLY A 32 4.67 9.03 -2.62
CA GLY A 32 3.90 8.53 -3.76
C GLY A 32 3.30 7.14 -3.50
N THR A 33 4.11 6.18 -3.04
CA THR A 33 3.66 4.84 -2.67
C THR A 33 2.58 4.89 -1.58
N ILE A 34 2.81 5.66 -0.51
CA ILE A 34 1.84 5.83 0.58
C ILE A 34 0.53 6.40 0.04
N SER A 35 0.58 7.47 -0.76
CA SER A 35 -0.60 8.10 -1.35
C SER A 35 -1.43 7.12 -2.18
N HIS A 36 -0.79 6.24 -2.96
CA HIS A 36 -1.47 5.20 -3.72
C HIS A 36 -2.19 4.18 -2.82
N VAL A 37 -1.58 3.81 -1.68
CA VAL A 37 -2.12 2.79 -0.79
C VAL A 37 -3.22 3.34 0.12
N ILE A 38 -2.96 4.48 0.81
CA ILE A 38 -3.89 5.01 1.82
C ILE A 38 -4.97 5.92 1.25
N GLY A 39 -4.64 6.63 0.18
CA GLY A 39 -5.55 7.48 -0.54
C GLY A 39 -6.14 8.66 0.21
N ARG A 40 -5.51 9.08 1.27
CA ARG A 40 -5.86 10.25 2.08
C ARG A 40 -4.66 11.17 2.11
N PRO A 41 -4.65 12.24 1.28
CA PRO A 41 -3.50 13.15 1.18
C PRO A 41 -3.06 13.75 2.52
N GLU A 42 -4.04 14.03 3.40
CA GLU A 42 -3.83 14.59 4.74
C GLU A 42 -3.01 13.70 5.68
N ASP A 43 -3.03 12.40 5.46
CA ASP A 43 -2.37 11.42 6.34
C ASP A 43 -1.02 10.93 5.78
N VAL A 44 -0.65 11.32 4.54
CA VAL A 44 0.56 10.83 3.85
C VAL A 44 1.84 11.19 4.61
N GLU A 45 1.92 12.40 5.14
CA GLU A 45 3.10 12.87 5.85
C GLU A 45 3.32 12.10 7.16
N ASP A 46 2.25 11.87 7.93
CA ASP A 46 2.33 11.12 9.19
C ASP A 46 2.79 9.68 8.97
N VAL A 47 2.25 9.03 7.91
CA VAL A 47 2.67 7.67 7.55
C VAL A 47 4.11 7.67 7.04
N ALA A 48 4.54 8.68 6.29
CA ALA A 48 5.92 8.80 5.82
C ALA A 48 6.90 8.97 6.98
N GLN A 49 6.56 9.77 8.00
CA GLN A 49 7.37 9.89 9.22
C GLN A 49 7.53 8.54 9.92
N GLU A 50 6.44 7.77 10.06
CA GLU A 50 6.50 6.43 10.65
C GLU A 50 7.42 5.50 9.84
N VAL A 51 7.37 5.57 8.48
CA VAL A 51 8.27 4.81 7.61
C VAL A 51 9.72 5.18 7.87
N PHE A 52 10.07 6.46 7.97
CA PHE A 52 11.43 6.90 8.21
C PHE A 52 11.92 6.56 9.62
N ILE A 53 11.05 6.58 10.62
CA ILE A 53 11.36 6.11 11.98
C ILE A 53 11.69 4.61 11.94
N ARG A 54 10.85 3.79 11.30
CA ARG A 54 11.11 2.35 11.13
C ARG A 54 12.38 2.09 10.34
N LEU A 55 12.63 2.86 9.28
CA LEU A 55 13.87 2.80 8.50
C LEU A 55 15.08 3.03 9.41
N TYR A 56 15.06 4.09 10.21
CA TYR A 56 16.18 4.43 11.11
C TYR A 56 16.54 3.28 12.06
N PHE A 57 15.52 2.70 12.72
CA PHE A 57 15.76 1.63 13.71
C PHE A 57 16.09 0.28 13.09
N SER A 58 15.68 0.02 11.84
CA SER A 58 15.88 -1.28 11.19
C SER A 58 16.99 -1.28 10.14
N LEU A 59 17.56 -0.13 9.80
CA LEU A 59 18.59 0.01 8.77
C LEU A 59 19.85 -0.85 9.09
N GLY A 60 20.21 -0.99 10.37
CA GLY A 60 21.30 -1.84 10.82
C GLY A 60 21.12 -3.34 10.54
N GLN A 61 19.89 -3.79 10.27
CA GLN A 61 19.59 -5.19 9.95
C GLN A 61 19.83 -5.52 8.46
N LEU A 62 19.99 -4.49 7.63
CA LEU A 62 20.20 -4.67 6.20
C LEU A 62 21.64 -5.20 5.95
N ARG A 63 21.73 -6.39 5.35
CA ARG A 63 23.01 -7.06 5.11
C ARG A 63 23.63 -6.71 3.74
N THR A 64 22.82 -6.41 2.74
CA THR A 64 23.25 -6.16 1.37
C THR A 64 22.53 -4.96 0.77
N ALA A 65 23.25 -4.15 -0.02
CA ALA A 65 22.71 -2.97 -0.70
C ALA A 65 21.61 -3.29 -1.69
N GLU A 66 21.77 -4.41 -2.38
CA GLU A 66 20.88 -4.78 -3.49
C GLU A 66 19.44 -5.02 -3.07
N VAL A 67 19.20 -5.30 -1.77
CA VAL A 67 17.86 -5.47 -1.21
C VAL A 67 17.31 -4.20 -0.55
N PHE A 68 18.08 -3.09 -0.51
CA PHE A 68 17.67 -1.88 0.19
C PHE A 68 16.37 -1.29 -0.37
N GLU A 69 16.31 -1.02 -1.68
CA GLU A 69 15.09 -0.45 -2.27
C GLU A 69 13.88 -1.37 -2.14
N PRO A 70 13.94 -2.64 -2.57
CA PRO A 70 12.84 -3.57 -2.38
C PRO A 70 12.39 -3.68 -0.92
N TRP A 71 13.35 -3.71 0.02
CA TRP A 71 13.05 -3.76 1.45
C TRP A 71 12.40 -2.47 1.95
N LEU A 72 12.87 -1.29 1.50
CA LEU A 72 12.29 0.00 1.84
C LEU A 72 10.84 0.11 1.33
N TYR A 73 10.55 -0.37 0.10
CA TYR A 73 9.18 -0.41 -0.41
C TYR A 73 8.29 -1.35 0.39
N ARG A 74 8.76 -2.53 0.75
CA ARG A 74 8.02 -3.42 1.63
C ARG A 74 7.70 -2.76 2.97
N LEU A 75 8.67 -2.09 3.57
CA LEU A 75 8.50 -1.35 4.82
C LEU A 75 7.44 -0.25 4.68
N THR A 76 7.46 0.49 3.56
CA THR A 76 6.51 1.55 3.24
C THR A 76 5.09 1.00 3.08
N VAL A 77 4.92 -0.06 2.29
CA VAL A 77 3.62 -0.69 2.06
C VAL A 77 3.07 -1.29 3.34
N ASN A 78 3.91 -1.95 4.15
CA ASN A 78 3.51 -2.48 5.45
C ASN A 78 3.00 -1.37 6.38
N ALA A 79 3.75 -0.26 6.51
CA ALA A 79 3.34 0.88 7.34
C ALA A 79 2.01 1.48 6.87
N SER A 80 1.80 1.57 5.57
CA SER A 80 0.56 2.07 4.99
C SER A 80 -0.65 1.18 5.33
N TYR A 81 -0.49 -0.14 5.24
CA TYR A 81 -1.57 -1.06 5.65
C TYR A 81 -1.78 -1.10 7.17
N ASP A 82 -0.73 -0.97 7.97
CA ASP A 82 -0.85 -0.80 9.43
C ASP A 82 -1.69 0.42 9.78
N TYR A 83 -1.43 1.55 9.07
CA TYR A 83 -2.21 2.77 9.22
C TYR A 83 -3.69 2.54 8.86
N LEU A 84 -4.00 1.95 7.71
CA LEU A 84 -5.37 1.66 7.29
C LEU A 84 -6.10 0.78 8.31
N ARG A 85 -5.44 -0.26 8.83
CA ARG A 85 -5.98 -1.15 9.86
C ARG A 85 -6.30 -0.41 11.17
N LYS A 86 -5.37 0.45 11.63
CA LYS A 86 -5.59 1.28 12.82
C LYS A 86 -6.72 2.30 12.61
N SER A 87 -6.75 2.96 11.45
CA SER A 87 -7.79 3.93 11.10
C SER A 87 -9.17 3.30 11.08
N ARG A 88 -9.30 2.11 10.46
CA ARG A 88 -10.57 1.35 10.42
C ARG A 88 -11.06 0.97 11.82
N ARG A 89 -10.19 0.40 12.66
CA ARG A 89 -10.54 0.05 14.05
C ARG A 89 -11.01 1.27 14.85
N ARG A 90 -10.36 2.43 14.64
CA ARG A 90 -10.74 3.67 15.31
C ARG A 90 -12.13 4.16 14.89
N ILE A 91 -12.48 4.00 13.60
CA ILE A 91 -13.81 4.35 13.07
C ILE A 91 -14.85 3.37 13.64
N GLU A 92 -14.59 2.07 13.60
CA GLU A 92 -15.47 1.03 14.13
C GLU A 92 -15.75 1.24 15.64
N SER A 93 -14.71 1.56 16.43
CA SER A 93 -14.86 1.88 17.86
C SER A 93 -15.71 3.13 18.07
N ARG A 94 -15.46 4.21 17.33
CA ARG A 94 -16.26 5.44 17.44
C ARG A 94 -17.72 5.22 17.06
N MET A 95 -17.98 4.41 16.03
CA MET A 95 -19.35 4.08 15.63
C MET A 95 -20.08 3.23 16.68
N ALA A 96 -19.37 2.33 17.37
CA ALA A 96 -19.93 1.52 18.45
C ALA A 96 -20.32 2.38 19.68
N ASP A 97 -19.64 3.54 19.88
CA ASP A 97 -19.91 4.46 20.98
C ASP A 97 -21.00 5.51 20.64
N LEU A 98 -21.49 5.57 19.40
CA LEU A 98 -22.52 6.52 18.96
C LEU A 98 -23.92 5.92 19.12
N SER A 99 -24.87 6.74 19.62
CA SER A 99 -26.30 6.39 19.57
C SER A 99 -26.81 6.37 18.12
N GLU A 100 -27.88 5.62 17.83
CA GLU A 100 -28.48 5.53 16.49
C GLU A 100 -28.77 6.92 15.86
N GLN A 101 -29.21 7.89 16.67
CA GLN A 101 -29.47 9.26 16.22
C GLN A 101 -28.19 10.03 15.84
N GLN A 102 -27.07 9.78 16.51
CA GLN A 102 -25.78 10.38 16.20
C GLN A 102 -25.15 9.77 14.95
N VAL A 103 -25.39 8.49 14.68
CA VAL A 103 -24.97 7.83 13.43
C VAL A 103 -25.69 8.44 12.22
N MET A 104 -27.01 8.65 12.29
CA MET A 104 -27.77 9.31 11.23
C MET A 104 -27.32 10.74 10.95
N MET A 105 -26.96 11.51 12.00
CA MET A 105 -26.41 12.88 11.82
C MET A 105 -24.99 12.86 11.23
N ALA A 106 -24.15 11.92 11.60
CA ALA A 106 -22.79 11.79 11.06
C ALA A 106 -22.80 11.46 9.57
N ASP A 107 -23.69 10.58 9.12
CA ASP A 107 -23.87 10.24 7.70
C ASP A 107 -24.38 11.44 6.87
N ALA A 108 -25.32 12.22 7.42
CA ALA A 108 -25.84 13.43 6.77
C ALA A 108 -24.75 14.52 6.59
N VAL A 109 -23.85 14.67 7.57
CA VAL A 109 -22.73 15.64 7.51
C VAL A 109 -21.61 15.15 6.59
N ALA A 110 -21.33 13.85 6.55
CA ALA A 110 -20.34 13.26 5.65
C ALA A 110 -20.75 13.40 4.18
N GLY A 111 -22.05 13.28 3.87
CA GLY A 111 -22.60 13.42 2.52
C GLY A 111 -22.50 14.85 1.92
N SER A 112 -22.36 15.88 2.74
CA SER A 112 -22.34 17.28 2.27
C SER A 112 -20.94 17.86 1.97
N ARG A 113 -19.85 17.14 2.29
CA ARG A 113 -18.48 17.63 2.14
C ARG A 113 -17.71 17.10 0.92
N ALA A 114 -18.34 16.32 0.04
CA ALA A 114 -17.67 15.75 -1.13
C ALA A 114 -17.87 16.64 -2.35
N GLN A 115 -16.86 17.40 -2.74
CA GLN A 115 -16.73 17.93 -4.11
C GLN A 115 -16.69 16.79 -5.11
N HIS A 116 -17.40 16.90 -6.23
CA HIS A 116 -17.80 15.82 -7.15
C HIS A 116 -16.61 14.97 -7.70
N ASP A 117 -15.41 15.54 -7.85
CA ASP A 117 -14.22 14.85 -8.40
C ASP A 117 -13.53 13.92 -7.35
N ASP A 118 -13.64 14.25 -6.08
CA ASP A 118 -13.06 13.44 -4.97
C ASP A 118 -13.93 12.23 -4.62
N SER A 119 -15.23 12.27 -4.92
CA SER A 119 -16.16 11.18 -4.59
C SER A 119 -15.96 9.95 -5.48
N GLU A 120 -15.66 10.13 -6.76
CA GLU A 120 -15.40 9.02 -7.69
C GLU A 120 -14.08 8.33 -7.39
N LYS A 121 -13.03 9.09 -7.14
CA LYS A 121 -11.72 8.56 -6.70
C LYS A 121 -11.82 7.81 -5.37
N ARG A 122 -12.64 8.29 -4.43
CA ARG A 122 -12.91 7.60 -3.17
C ARG A 122 -13.65 6.29 -3.40
N ARG A 123 -14.72 6.28 -4.21
CA ARG A 123 -15.47 5.07 -4.55
C ARG A 123 -14.60 4.00 -5.20
N VAL A 124 -13.77 4.39 -6.20
CA VAL A 124 -12.82 3.47 -6.85
C VAL A 124 -11.87 2.89 -5.81
N ARG A 125 -11.34 3.71 -4.91
CA ARG A 125 -10.42 3.28 -3.87
C ARG A 125 -11.08 2.35 -2.86
N ASP A 126 -12.27 2.68 -2.40
CA ASP A 126 -13.03 1.84 -1.47
C ASP A 126 -13.35 0.48 -2.10
N THR A 127 -13.72 0.48 -3.38
CA THR A 127 -13.91 -0.75 -4.15
C THR A 127 -12.61 -1.56 -4.23
N VAL A 128 -11.47 -0.94 -4.55
CA VAL A 128 -10.17 -1.62 -4.58
C VAL A 128 -9.80 -2.19 -3.21
N GLN A 129 -10.03 -1.45 -2.14
CA GLN A 129 -9.78 -1.94 -0.78
C GLN A 129 -10.68 -3.12 -0.42
N GLU A 130 -11.96 -3.06 -0.80
CA GLU A 130 -12.89 -4.19 -0.61
C GLU A 130 -12.41 -5.43 -1.38
N LEU A 131 -12.04 -5.28 -2.66
CA LEU A 131 -11.49 -6.37 -3.46
C LEU A 131 -10.23 -6.97 -2.84
N LEU A 132 -9.33 -6.12 -2.38
CA LEU A 132 -8.08 -6.54 -1.73
C LEU A 132 -8.30 -7.13 -0.33
N SER A 133 -9.47 -6.91 0.30
CA SER A 133 -9.80 -7.54 1.59
C SER A 133 -10.02 -9.05 1.50
N THR A 134 -10.24 -9.59 0.29
CA THR A 134 -10.43 -11.02 0.03
C THR A 134 -9.17 -11.86 0.08
N VAL A 135 -8.01 -11.22 0.09
CA VAL A 135 -6.70 -11.85 0.20
C VAL A 135 -6.07 -11.57 1.55
N SER A 136 -5.11 -12.42 1.97
CA SER A 136 -4.36 -12.18 3.20
C SER A 136 -3.60 -10.86 3.14
N GLU A 137 -3.27 -10.29 4.30
CA GLU A 137 -2.48 -9.05 4.38
C GLU A 137 -1.14 -9.17 3.64
N GLU A 138 -0.45 -10.30 3.79
CA GLU A 138 0.79 -10.56 3.07
C GLU A 138 0.62 -10.68 1.57
N ASP A 139 -0.48 -11.30 1.08
CA ASP A 139 -0.76 -11.40 -0.35
C ASP A 139 -1.13 -10.04 -0.94
N ARG A 140 -1.79 -9.18 -0.16
CA ARG A 140 -2.11 -7.81 -0.51
C ARG A 140 -0.85 -6.98 -0.69
N ILE A 141 0.08 -7.06 0.29
CA ILE A 141 1.38 -6.40 0.20
C ILE A 141 2.15 -6.90 -1.02
N LEU A 142 2.19 -8.22 -1.23
CA LEU A 142 2.86 -8.83 -2.38
C LEU A 142 2.28 -8.35 -3.71
N LEU A 143 0.95 -8.26 -3.84
CA LEU A 143 0.28 -7.71 -5.02
C LEU A 143 0.63 -6.23 -5.22
N THR A 144 0.59 -5.42 -4.17
CA THR A 144 0.95 -3.99 -4.25
C THR A 144 2.40 -3.81 -4.71
N LEU A 145 3.33 -4.55 -4.13
CA LEU A 145 4.74 -4.49 -4.53
C LEU A 145 4.95 -4.92 -6.00
N LYS A 146 4.20 -5.91 -6.47
CA LYS A 146 4.30 -6.42 -7.84
C LYS A 146 3.62 -5.52 -8.86
N GLU A 147 2.37 -5.13 -8.63
CA GLU A 147 1.50 -4.50 -9.63
C GLU A 147 1.60 -2.96 -9.58
N VAL A 148 1.78 -2.37 -8.41
CA VAL A 148 1.84 -0.91 -8.24
C VAL A 148 3.27 -0.41 -8.25
N GLU A 149 4.16 -1.04 -7.48
CA GLU A 149 5.57 -0.63 -7.40
C GLU A 149 6.44 -1.24 -8.51
N GLY A 150 5.91 -2.21 -9.26
CA GLY A 150 6.57 -2.79 -10.41
C GLY A 150 7.78 -3.68 -10.09
N LEU A 151 7.92 -4.18 -8.85
CA LEU A 151 9.05 -5.00 -8.46
C LEU A 151 9.12 -6.29 -9.31
N SER A 152 10.33 -6.65 -9.71
CA SER A 152 10.60 -7.91 -10.39
C SER A 152 10.43 -9.12 -9.44
N LEU A 153 10.20 -10.30 -9.98
CA LEU A 153 10.14 -11.52 -9.17
C LEU A 153 11.45 -11.80 -8.42
N LYS A 154 12.58 -11.44 -9.01
CA LYS A 154 13.91 -11.58 -8.38
C LYS A 154 14.08 -10.67 -7.16
N GLU A 155 13.55 -9.43 -7.20
CA GLU A 155 13.55 -8.53 -6.07
C GLU A 155 12.61 -9.04 -4.97
N LEU A 156 11.43 -9.53 -5.35
CA LEU A 156 10.49 -10.14 -4.41
C LEU A 156 11.04 -11.42 -3.77
N GLU A 157 11.80 -12.25 -4.51
CA GLU A 157 12.50 -13.41 -3.97
C GLU A 157 13.45 -13.04 -2.84
N LYS A 158 14.24 -11.97 -3.04
CA LYS A 158 15.15 -11.45 -1.99
C LYS A 158 14.41 -10.90 -0.75
N ILE A 159 13.22 -10.32 -0.95
CA ILE A 159 12.42 -9.75 0.16
C ILE A 159 11.73 -10.83 1.00
N TYR A 160 11.19 -11.86 0.30
CA TYR A 160 10.34 -12.87 0.93
C TYR A 160 11.10 -14.15 1.29
N ASP A 161 12.34 -14.28 0.83
CA ASP A 161 13.16 -15.50 0.96
C ASP A 161 12.43 -16.76 0.42
N VAL A 162 11.78 -16.59 -0.73
CA VAL A 162 10.94 -17.61 -1.38
C VAL A 162 11.22 -17.59 -2.87
N ASN A 163 11.45 -18.75 -3.47
CA ASN A 163 11.82 -18.85 -4.89
C ASN A 163 10.73 -18.28 -5.82
N GLU A 164 11.15 -17.86 -7.03
CA GLU A 164 10.28 -17.22 -8.02
C GLU A 164 9.03 -18.05 -8.36
N ASN A 165 9.15 -19.38 -8.42
CA ASN A 165 8.02 -20.24 -8.79
C ASN A 165 6.94 -20.24 -7.70
N ALA A 166 7.32 -20.26 -6.42
CA ALA A 166 6.40 -20.15 -5.32
C ALA A 166 5.72 -18.76 -5.31
N LEU A 167 6.46 -17.68 -5.60
CA LEU A 167 5.90 -16.34 -5.75
C LEU A 167 4.92 -16.24 -6.92
N LYS A 168 5.24 -16.84 -8.08
CA LYS A 168 4.31 -16.90 -9.23
C LYS A 168 2.99 -17.58 -8.85
N VAL A 169 3.06 -18.74 -8.19
CA VAL A 169 1.87 -19.48 -7.75
C VAL A 169 1.07 -18.65 -6.73
N ARG A 170 1.76 -18.02 -5.79
CA ARG A 170 1.13 -17.18 -4.76
C ARG A 170 0.42 -15.97 -5.38
N LEU A 171 1.09 -15.23 -6.26
CA LEU A 171 0.54 -14.11 -7.02
C LEU A 171 -0.66 -14.54 -7.87
N PHE A 172 -0.54 -15.67 -8.57
CA PHE A 172 -1.66 -16.21 -9.37
C PHE A 172 -2.89 -16.47 -8.51
N ARG A 173 -2.73 -17.17 -7.39
CA ARG A 173 -3.85 -17.46 -6.46
C ARG A 173 -4.46 -16.18 -5.87
N ALA A 174 -3.63 -15.22 -5.50
CA ALA A 174 -4.09 -13.93 -4.98
C ALA A 174 -4.89 -13.16 -6.05
N ARG A 175 -4.39 -13.05 -7.28
CA ARG A 175 -5.11 -12.44 -8.40
C ARG A 175 -6.46 -13.12 -8.67
N GLN A 176 -6.49 -14.45 -8.67
CA GLN A 176 -7.74 -15.20 -8.90
C GLN A 176 -8.80 -14.91 -7.83
N ARG A 177 -8.41 -14.75 -6.55
CA ARG A 177 -9.34 -14.38 -5.48
C ARG A 177 -9.90 -12.96 -5.71
N VAL A 178 -9.03 -12.00 -6.02
CA VAL A 178 -9.44 -10.62 -6.31
C VAL A 178 -10.36 -10.55 -7.52
N LEU A 179 -10.02 -11.24 -8.63
CA LEU A 179 -10.84 -11.29 -9.84
C LEU A 179 -12.21 -11.95 -9.60
N LYS A 180 -12.26 -13.02 -8.79
CA LYS A 180 -13.52 -13.65 -8.40
C LYS A 180 -14.42 -12.65 -7.68
N LYS A 181 -13.89 -11.96 -6.66
CA LYS A 181 -14.65 -10.93 -5.92
C LYS A 181 -15.08 -9.78 -6.83
N MET A 182 -14.20 -9.34 -7.73
CA MET A 182 -14.53 -8.28 -8.68
C MET A 182 -15.75 -8.65 -9.53
N LYS A 183 -15.81 -9.88 -10.05
CA LYS A 183 -16.97 -10.37 -10.82
C LYS A 183 -18.26 -10.42 -9.98
N GLU A 184 -18.15 -10.72 -8.68
CA GLU A 184 -19.30 -10.71 -7.76
C GLU A 184 -19.81 -9.27 -7.52
N VAL A 185 -18.91 -8.29 -7.41
CA VAL A 185 -19.25 -6.88 -7.15
C VAL A 185 -19.74 -6.16 -8.40
N THR A 186 -19.12 -6.42 -9.57
CA THR A 186 -19.46 -5.72 -10.81
C THR A 186 -20.64 -6.34 -11.58
N GLY A 187 -21.09 -7.55 -11.23
CA GLY A 187 -22.15 -8.27 -11.93
C GLY A 187 -21.78 -8.70 -13.37
N PRO A 188 -22.58 -9.54 -14.04
CA PRO A 188 -22.24 -10.05 -15.37
C PRO A 188 -22.38 -9.04 -16.53
N SER A 189 -22.56 -7.75 -16.27
CA SER A 189 -23.07 -6.80 -17.29
C SER A 189 -22.06 -5.84 -17.93
N SER A 190 -20.77 -5.84 -17.60
CA SER A 190 -19.87 -4.80 -18.14
C SER A 190 -18.59 -5.28 -18.86
N PHE A 191 -18.35 -6.59 -18.98
CA PHE A 191 -17.08 -7.08 -19.55
C PHE A 191 -17.16 -7.72 -20.93
N ASN A 192 -18.35 -7.79 -21.57
CA ASN A 192 -18.55 -8.51 -22.83
C ASN A 192 -18.82 -7.63 -24.06
N ALA A 193 -18.32 -6.38 -24.13
CA ALA A 193 -18.65 -5.48 -25.24
C ALA A 193 -17.47 -4.98 -26.08
N LYS A 194 -16.28 -5.59 -26.04
CA LYS A 194 -15.14 -5.10 -26.85
C LYS A 194 -14.34 -6.12 -27.66
N ASP A 195 -14.65 -7.42 -27.60
CA ASP A 195 -13.87 -8.43 -28.35
C ASP A 195 -14.61 -9.11 -29.52
N GLU A 196 -15.81 -8.66 -29.95
CA GLU A 196 -16.54 -9.23 -31.08
C GLU A 196 -16.59 -8.34 -32.35
N GLU A 197 -15.86 -7.22 -32.42
CA GLU A 197 -15.81 -6.40 -33.66
C GLU A 197 -14.44 -6.40 -34.35
N ALA A 198 -13.70 -7.49 -34.29
CA ALA A 198 -12.49 -7.68 -35.09
C ALA A 198 -12.42 -9.11 -35.63
N SER A 199 -13.35 -9.45 -36.56
CA SER A 199 -13.21 -10.55 -37.52
C SER A 199 -13.72 -10.14 -38.86
#